data_b6583f0783fc8e3efb623d00b2252d91
#
_entry.id   b6583f0783fc8e3efb623d00b2252d91
#
_cell.length_a   1.000
_cell.length_b   1.000
_cell.length_c   1.000
_cell.angle_alpha   90.00
_cell.angle_beta   90.00
_cell.angle_gamma   90.00
#
_symmetry.space_group_name_H-M   'P 1'
#
loop_
_entity.id
_entity.type
_entity.pdbx_description
1 polymer ?
#
loop_
_entity_poly.entity_id
_entity_poly.type
_entity_poly.pdbx_seq_one_letter_code
_entity_poly.pdbx_strand_id
1 'polypeptide(L)'
;MLFNRHGYDNVTIDMVMQAADLTRGGFYHHFASKEDLFAASVSSFLMGRGARWRSEAGVDAADPAVEDAANMLRSYLSPDHLGDVEGQCPMIALPSDVARAGPAVREAYGRLLAAMVGLYERALPADAADRRRAALALSALSVGGMILARTIDDPALGQEVRQAALATAIGMLGPAGGDATAAEGLAACLPEPPPPPLSAAVPPPH
;
A
#
# COMPACT_ATOMS: atom_id res chain seq x y z
N MET A 1 15.44 -0.69 -1.18
CA MET A 1 15.98 0.65 -0.77
C MET A 1 16.32 0.63 0.71
N LEU A 2 17.46 1.27 1.11
CA LEU A 2 17.88 1.32 2.52
C LEU A 2 16.80 1.89 3.44
N PHE A 3 16.12 2.95 3.01
CA PHE A 3 15.01 3.54 3.79
C PHE A 3 13.87 2.55 4.07
N ASN A 4 13.49 1.73 3.11
CA ASN A 4 12.42 0.73 3.31
C ASN A 4 12.78 -0.31 4.39
N ARG A 5 14.08 -0.65 4.47
CA ARG A 5 14.58 -1.67 5.40
C ARG A 5 14.84 -1.12 6.80
N HIS A 6 15.38 0.09 6.89
CA HIS A 6 15.90 0.62 8.15
C HIS A 6 15.10 1.80 8.71
N GLY A 7 14.15 2.36 7.96
CA GLY A 7 13.49 3.62 8.27
C GLY A 7 14.38 4.84 8.01
N TYR A 8 13.78 6.02 8.07
CA TYR A 8 14.50 7.26 7.78
C TYR A 8 15.62 7.55 8.79
N ASP A 9 15.33 7.44 10.08
CA ASP A 9 16.28 7.87 11.13
C ASP A 9 17.54 7.03 11.17
N ASN A 10 17.43 5.72 10.93
CA ASN A 10 18.55 4.78 11.02
C ASN A 10 19.44 4.74 9.75
N VAL A 11 19.02 5.35 8.65
CA VAL A 11 19.85 5.45 7.44
C VAL A 11 20.76 6.67 7.56
N THR A 12 22.07 6.46 7.43
CA THR A 12 23.08 7.53 7.37
C THR A 12 23.51 7.80 5.94
N ILE A 13 24.05 9.01 5.68
CA ILE A 13 24.63 9.35 4.37
C ILE A 13 25.77 8.37 4.03
N ASP A 14 26.58 7.98 5.02
CA ASP A 14 27.69 7.05 4.80
C ASP A 14 27.20 5.65 4.37
N MET A 15 26.09 5.15 4.95
CA MET A 15 25.47 3.90 4.51
C MET A 15 25.00 3.97 3.05
N VAL A 16 24.42 5.11 2.65
CA VAL A 16 23.96 5.31 1.27
C VAL A 16 25.13 5.35 0.30
N MET A 17 26.18 6.09 0.65
CA MET A 17 27.38 6.21 -0.19
C MET A 17 28.11 4.87 -0.32
N GLN A 18 28.26 4.14 0.77
CA GLN A 18 28.83 2.79 0.76
C GLN A 18 28.01 1.83 -0.13
N ALA A 19 26.69 1.85 -0.04
CA ALA A 19 25.83 1.01 -0.86
C ALA A 19 25.86 1.38 -2.35
N ALA A 20 26.24 2.62 -2.68
CA ALA A 20 26.38 3.10 -4.05
C ALA A 20 27.82 3.02 -4.58
N ASP A 21 28.77 2.54 -3.77
CA ASP A 21 30.22 2.56 -4.07
C ASP A 21 30.73 3.97 -4.39
N LEU A 22 30.26 4.96 -3.63
CA LEU A 22 30.61 6.37 -3.78
C LEU A 22 31.22 6.94 -2.51
N THR A 23 31.91 8.08 -2.64
CA THR A 23 32.47 8.82 -1.50
C THR A 23 31.44 9.77 -0.89
N ARG A 24 31.56 10.05 0.42
CA ARG A 24 30.72 11.03 1.12
C ARG A 24 30.73 12.42 0.47
N GLY A 25 31.87 12.85 -0.08
CA GLY A 25 31.96 14.13 -0.81
C GLY A 25 31.08 14.18 -2.04
N GLY A 26 30.90 13.05 -2.73
CA GLY A 26 30.01 12.93 -3.88
C GLY A 26 28.52 13.14 -3.57
N PHE A 27 28.10 12.87 -2.34
CA PHE A 27 26.72 13.07 -1.91
C PHE A 27 26.24 14.52 -2.12
N TYR A 28 27.01 15.47 -1.63
CA TYR A 28 26.62 16.90 -1.65
C TYR A 28 26.70 17.56 -3.03
N HIS A 29 27.19 16.84 -4.06
CA HIS A 29 27.04 17.27 -5.44
C HIS A 29 25.63 17.00 -6.01
N HIS A 30 24.86 16.06 -5.39
CA HIS A 30 23.57 15.62 -5.90
C HIS A 30 22.42 15.99 -4.96
N PHE A 31 22.64 16.02 -3.64
CA PHE A 31 21.61 16.25 -2.64
C PHE A 31 22.10 17.24 -1.59
N ALA A 32 21.30 18.24 -1.26
CA ALA A 32 21.63 19.20 -0.22
C ALA A 32 21.51 18.59 1.19
N SER A 33 20.67 17.58 1.35
CA SER A 33 20.38 16.93 2.64
C SER A 33 19.97 15.47 2.51
N LYS A 34 19.98 14.73 3.61
CA LYS A 34 19.40 13.37 3.70
C LYS A 34 17.90 13.39 3.37
N GLU A 35 17.21 14.47 3.70
CA GLU A 35 15.78 14.64 3.41
C GLU A 35 15.52 14.82 1.91
N ASP A 36 16.38 15.55 1.19
CA ASP A 36 16.29 15.67 -0.29
C ASP A 36 16.47 14.31 -0.96
N LEU A 37 17.45 13.53 -0.51
CA LEU A 37 17.62 12.15 -0.97
C LEU A 37 16.37 11.31 -0.66
N PHE A 38 15.78 11.48 0.51
CA PHE A 38 14.59 10.73 0.90
C PHE A 38 13.39 11.09 0.00
N ALA A 39 13.15 12.37 -0.26
CA ALA A 39 12.13 12.84 -1.19
C ALA A 39 12.34 12.31 -2.61
N ALA A 40 13.59 12.36 -3.10
CA ALA A 40 13.96 11.81 -4.41
C ALA A 40 13.76 10.28 -4.47
N SER A 41 14.10 9.57 -3.41
CA SER A 41 13.93 8.12 -3.26
C SER A 41 12.44 7.70 -3.34
N VAL A 42 11.56 8.44 -2.65
CA VAL A 42 10.11 8.24 -2.73
C VAL A 42 9.59 8.56 -4.14
N SER A 43 9.99 9.70 -4.71
CA SER A 43 9.57 10.14 -6.05
C SER A 43 9.99 9.17 -7.15
N SER A 44 11.20 8.63 -7.07
CA SER A 44 11.76 7.73 -8.10
C SER A 44 11.04 6.39 -8.19
N PHE A 45 10.31 5.99 -7.15
CA PHE A 45 9.60 4.71 -7.13
C PHE A 45 8.60 4.59 -8.29
N LEU A 46 7.84 5.64 -8.58
CA LEU A 46 6.75 5.60 -9.55
C LEU A 46 7.23 5.22 -10.96
N MET A 47 8.34 5.81 -11.41
CA MET A 47 8.90 5.58 -12.75
C MET A 47 10.01 4.52 -12.77
N GLY A 48 10.48 4.10 -11.60
CA GLY A 48 11.50 3.08 -11.42
C GLY A 48 10.91 1.70 -11.10
N ARG A 49 11.05 1.28 -9.84
CA ARG A 49 10.58 -0.04 -9.38
C ARG A 49 9.07 -0.24 -9.59
N GLY A 50 8.27 0.79 -9.29
CA GLY A 50 6.82 0.74 -9.45
C GLY A 50 6.39 0.60 -10.91
N ALA A 51 7.10 1.23 -11.86
CA ALA A 51 6.81 1.06 -13.30
C ALA A 51 7.09 -0.36 -13.77
N ARG A 52 8.25 -0.92 -13.37
CA ARG A 52 8.62 -2.31 -13.67
C ARG A 52 7.58 -3.28 -13.12
N TRP A 53 7.16 -3.08 -11.91
CA TRP A 53 6.20 -3.91 -11.22
C TRP A 53 4.82 -3.93 -11.91
N ARG A 54 4.34 -2.75 -12.34
CA ARG A 54 3.11 -2.68 -13.14
C ARG A 54 3.26 -3.42 -14.48
N SER A 55 4.41 -3.26 -15.14
CA SER A 55 4.70 -3.98 -16.39
C SER A 55 4.73 -5.50 -16.21
N GLU A 56 5.39 -5.98 -15.13
CA GLU A 56 5.44 -7.42 -14.78
C GLU A 56 4.05 -7.97 -14.45
N ALA A 57 3.17 -7.15 -13.89
CA ALA A 57 1.77 -7.49 -13.60
C ALA A 57 0.84 -7.37 -14.83
N GLY A 58 1.36 -6.97 -16.00
CA GLY A 58 0.57 -6.79 -17.21
C GLY A 58 -0.38 -5.58 -17.17
N VAL A 59 -0.05 -4.54 -16.38
CA VAL A 59 -0.91 -3.36 -16.18
C VAL A 59 -0.57 -2.28 -17.21
N ASP A 60 -1.53 -1.92 -18.06
CA ASP A 60 -1.46 -0.71 -18.88
C ASP A 60 -1.86 0.52 -18.04
N ALA A 61 -0.86 1.27 -17.59
CA ALA A 61 -1.10 2.45 -16.78
C ALA A 61 -1.51 3.68 -17.59
N ALA A 62 -1.39 3.66 -18.91
CA ALA A 62 -1.78 4.77 -19.80
C ALA A 62 -3.29 4.76 -20.06
N ASP A 63 -3.84 3.60 -20.39
CA ASP A 63 -5.27 3.40 -20.64
C ASP A 63 -5.77 2.13 -19.92
N PRO A 64 -5.88 2.17 -18.58
CA PRO A 64 -6.17 0.97 -17.79
C PRO A 64 -7.62 0.52 -17.92
N ALA A 65 -7.81 -0.77 -18.21
CA ALA A 65 -9.08 -1.46 -18.12
C ALA A 65 -9.35 -1.99 -16.69
N VAL A 66 -10.55 -2.52 -16.45
CA VAL A 66 -10.93 -3.14 -15.16
C VAL A 66 -9.98 -4.30 -14.81
N GLU A 67 -9.54 -5.07 -15.82
CA GLU A 67 -8.59 -6.17 -15.60
C GLU A 67 -7.21 -5.66 -15.16
N ASP A 68 -6.76 -4.50 -15.65
CA ASP A 68 -5.52 -3.87 -15.18
C ASP A 68 -5.61 -3.46 -13.70
N ALA A 69 -6.77 -2.96 -13.27
CA ALA A 69 -7.03 -2.69 -11.86
C ALA A 69 -6.98 -3.98 -11.03
N ALA A 70 -7.57 -5.07 -11.52
CA ALA A 70 -7.54 -6.36 -10.85
C ALA A 70 -6.11 -6.93 -10.78
N ASN A 71 -5.34 -6.84 -11.85
CA ASN A 71 -3.93 -7.25 -11.90
C ASN A 71 -3.06 -6.42 -10.95
N MET A 72 -3.30 -5.11 -10.91
CA MET A 72 -2.65 -4.22 -9.94
C MET A 72 -2.95 -4.63 -8.49
N LEU A 73 -4.20 -4.94 -8.17
CA LEU A 73 -4.60 -5.39 -6.83
C LEU A 73 -3.94 -6.72 -6.45
N ARG A 74 -3.98 -7.72 -7.36
CA ARG A 74 -3.36 -9.03 -7.15
C ARG A 74 -1.85 -8.91 -6.92
N SER A 75 -1.18 -8.12 -7.74
CA SER A 75 0.26 -7.87 -7.62
C SER A 75 0.59 -7.09 -6.36
N TYR A 76 -0.14 -6.02 -6.06
CA TYR A 76 0.12 -5.16 -4.89
C TYR A 76 -0.08 -5.90 -3.57
N LEU A 77 -1.13 -6.72 -3.49
CA LEU A 77 -1.46 -7.53 -2.31
C LEU A 77 -0.85 -8.95 -2.37
N SER A 78 0.18 -9.18 -3.20
CA SER A 78 0.83 -10.48 -3.32
C SER A 78 1.78 -10.80 -2.14
N PRO A 79 2.03 -12.10 -1.86
CA PRO A 79 3.07 -12.52 -0.93
C PRO A 79 4.47 -12.05 -1.36
N ASP A 80 4.76 -12.04 -2.67
CA ASP A 80 6.05 -11.63 -3.22
C ASP A 80 6.33 -10.15 -2.91
N HIS A 81 5.32 -9.27 -3.05
CA HIS A 81 5.45 -7.88 -2.66
C HIS A 81 5.60 -7.70 -1.15
N LEU A 82 4.91 -8.52 -0.35
CA LEU A 82 5.08 -8.49 1.10
C LEU A 82 6.50 -8.88 1.50
N GLY A 83 7.09 -9.88 0.84
CA GLY A 83 8.44 -10.37 1.09
C GLY A 83 9.57 -9.49 0.56
N ASP A 84 9.32 -8.67 -0.46
CA ASP A 84 10.33 -7.76 -1.04
C ASP A 84 10.51 -6.48 -0.21
N VAL A 85 11.05 -6.61 0.99
CA VAL A 85 11.18 -5.49 1.95
C VAL A 85 11.90 -4.29 1.35
N GLU A 86 12.96 -4.51 0.56
CA GLU A 86 13.75 -3.41 -0.02
C GLU A 86 13.10 -2.77 -1.25
N GLY A 87 12.41 -3.56 -2.07
CA GLY A 87 11.71 -3.08 -3.26
C GLY A 87 10.26 -2.67 -3.03
N GLN A 88 9.77 -2.82 -1.82
CA GLN A 88 8.39 -2.52 -1.44
C GLN A 88 8.00 -1.07 -1.73
N CYS A 89 6.72 -0.86 -2.04
CA CYS A 89 6.18 0.49 -2.25
C CYS A 89 6.41 1.37 -1.01
N PRO A 90 6.93 2.60 -1.16
CA PRO A 90 7.08 3.53 -0.04
C PRO A 90 5.79 3.79 0.74
N MET A 91 4.63 3.64 0.11
CA MET A 91 3.34 3.79 0.79
C MET A 91 3.11 2.71 1.87
N ILE A 92 3.75 1.55 1.75
CA ILE A 92 3.69 0.48 2.75
C ILE A 92 4.86 0.61 3.73
N ALA A 93 6.06 0.87 3.20
CA ALA A 93 7.28 0.77 3.97
C ALA A 93 7.52 1.96 4.92
N LEU A 94 7.08 3.17 4.54
CA LEU A 94 7.53 4.44 5.11
C LEU A 94 6.42 5.42 5.56
N PRO A 95 5.17 5.01 5.81
CA PRO A 95 4.10 5.97 6.09
C PRO A 95 4.36 6.81 7.34
N SER A 96 4.92 6.21 8.40
CA SER A 96 5.24 6.90 9.65
C SER A 96 6.42 7.86 9.50
N ASP A 97 7.45 7.49 8.72
CA ASP A 97 8.58 8.36 8.43
C ASP A 97 8.14 9.58 7.60
N VAL A 98 7.34 9.33 6.56
CA VAL A 98 6.77 10.40 5.71
C VAL A 98 5.89 11.35 6.51
N ALA A 99 5.07 10.84 7.43
CA ALA A 99 4.19 11.68 8.26
C ALA A 99 4.98 12.69 9.14
N ARG A 100 6.21 12.32 9.52
CA ARG A 100 7.12 13.19 10.31
C ARG A 100 8.06 14.03 9.45
N ALA A 101 8.17 13.75 8.15
CA ALA A 101 9.07 14.44 7.24
C ALA A 101 8.53 15.80 6.79
N GLY A 102 9.40 16.60 6.18
CA GLY A 102 9.06 17.90 5.62
C GLY A 102 8.16 17.84 4.37
N PRO A 103 7.77 19.02 3.87
CA PRO A 103 6.79 19.14 2.79
C PRO A 103 7.17 18.39 1.51
N ALA A 104 8.44 18.41 1.11
CA ALA A 104 8.92 17.78 -0.12
C ALA A 104 8.71 16.25 -0.14
N VAL A 105 8.97 15.59 1.00
CA VAL A 105 8.77 14.14 1.15
C VAL A 105 7.28 13.79 1.13
N ARG A 106 6.46 14.56 1.86
CA ARG A 106 5.00 14.37 1.91
C ARG A 106 4.35 14.59 0.54
N GLU A 107 4.84 15.58 -0.21
CA GLU A 107 4.38 15.82 -1.58
C GLU A 107 4.76 14.66 -2.52
N ALA A 108 5.99 14.14 -2.43
CA ALA A 108 6.42 12.97 -3.19
C ALA A 108 5.54 11.75 -2.91
N TYR A 109 5.22 11.50 -1.65
CA TYR A 109 4.31 10.43 -1.24
C TYR A 109 2.88 10.66 -1.75
N GLY A 110 2.38 11.89 -1.67
CA GLY A 110 1.08 12.28 -2.20
C GLY A 110 0.97 12.02 -3.72
N ARG A 111 2.05 12.24 -4.48
CA ARG A 111 2.10 11.89 -5.91
C ARG A 111 1.99 10.39 -6.16
N LEU A 112 2.60 9.54 -5.33
CA LEU A 112 2.43 8.08 -5.42
C LEU A 112 0.97 7.67 -5.21
N LEU A 113 0.35 8.20 -4.16
CA LEU A 113 -1.07 7.93 -3.88
C LEU A 113 -1.96 8.43 -5.02
N ALA A 114 -1.73 9.65 -5.50
CA ALA A 114 -2.50 10.21 -6.62
C ALA A 114 -2.38 9.37 -7.89
N ALA A 115 -1.20 8.82 -8.19
CA ALA A 115 -0.98 7.95 -9.32
C ALA A 115 -1.74 6.61 -9.19
N MET A 116 -1.73 6.00 -8.00
CA MET A 116 -2.49 4.77 -7.72
C MET A 116 -4.00 5.01 -7.83
N VAL A 117 -4.50 6.05 -7.17
CA VAL A 117 -5.92 6.42 -7.24
C VAL A 117 -6.34 6.73 -8.68
N GLY A 118 -5.51 7.48 -9.43
CA GLY A 118 -5.79 7.81 -10.82
C GLY A 118 -5.83 6.58 -11.75
N LEU A 119 -5.02 5.56 -11.49
CA LEU A 119 -5.08 4.28 -12.21
C LEU A 119 -6.43 3.61 -11.98
N TYR A 120 -6.82 3.40 -10.72
CA TYR A 120 -8.11 2.78 -10.41
C TYR A 120 -9.31 3.60 -10.91
N GLU A 121 -9.26 4.93 -10.78
CA GLU A 121 -10.34 5.81 -11.24
C GLU A 121 -10.54 5.73 -12.75
N ARG A 122 -9.48 5.63 -13.55
CA ARG A 122 -9.58 5.44 -15.01
C ARG A 122 -10.04 4.04 -15.39
N ALA A 123 -9.61 3.02 -14.65
CA ALA A 123 -9.96 1.62 -14.90
C ALA A 123 -11.43 1.30 -14.60
N LEU A 124 -12.07 2.03 -13.68
CA LEU A 124 -13.47 1.81 -13.32
C LEU A 124 -14.41 2.27 -14.43
N PRO A 125 -15.57 1.57 -14.63
CA PRO A 125 -16.56 1.93 -15.64
C PRO A 125 -17.02 3.39 -15.55
N ALA A 126 -17.24 4.04 -16.68
CA ALA A 126 -17.57 5.46 -16.75
C ALA A 126 -18.89 5.83 -16.07
N ASP A 127 -19.82 4.90 -16.00
CA ASP A 127 -21.13 4.99 -15.38
C ASP A 127 -21.15 4.61 -13.89
N ALA A 128 -19.99 4.13 -13.36
CA ALA A 128 -19.90 3.81 -11.95
C ALA A 128 -20.13 5.06 -11.09
N ALA A 129 -21.12 4.98 -10.20
CA ALA A 129 -21.40 6.04 -9.25
C ALA A 129 -20.16 6.31 -8.36
N ASP A 130 -19.67 7.56 -8.40
CA ASP A 130 -18.56 8.01 -7.56
C ASP A 130 -17.26 7.17 -7.72
N ARG A 131 -16.77 7.07 -8.97
CA ARG A 131 -15.49 6.39 -9.30
C ARG A 131 -14.33 6.85 -8.43
N ARG A 132 -14.29 8.15 -8.11
CA ARG A 132 -13.24 8.72 -7.26
C ARG A 132 -13.25 8.11 -5.86
N ARG A 133 -14.41 7.96 -5.24
CA ARG A 133 -14.55 7.35 -3.91
C ARG A 133 -14.16 5.87 -3.94
N ALA A 134 -14.60 5.14 -4.96
CA ALA A 134 -14.21 3.75 -5.15
C ALA A 134 -12.69 3.60 -5.31
N ALA A 135 -12.06 4.43 -6.15
CA ALA A 135 -10.60 4.42 -6.34
C ALA A 135 -9.82 4.75 -5.06
N LEU A 136 -10.31 5.69 -4.25
CA LEU A 136 -9.74 5.99 -2.93
C LEU A 136 -9.87 4.80 -1.97
N ALA A 137 -11.02 4.13 -1.96
CA ALA A 137 -11.25 2.95 -1.13
C ALA A 137 -10.37 1.76 -1.55
N LEU A 138 -10.24 1.50 -2.86
CA LEU A 138 -9.33 0.49 -3.41
C LEU A 138 -7.87 0.75 -2.99
N SER A 139 -7.43 2.01 -3.08
CA SER A 139 -6.09 2.40 -2.66
C SER A 139 -5.88 2.22 -1.15
N ALA A 140 -6.88 2.61 -0.34
CA ALA A 140 -6.82 2.45 1.12
C ALA A 140 -6.79 0.99 1.55
N LEU A 141 -7.60 0.11 0.94
CA LEU A 141 -7.59 -1.34 1.18
C LEU A 141 -6.25 -1.96 0.80
N SER A 142 -5.71 -1.58 -0.36
CA SER A 142 -4.42 -2.10 -0.83
C SER A 142 -3.29 -1.74 0.13
N VAL A 143 -3.16 -0.47 0.47
CA VAL A 143 -2.08 0.02 1.34
C VAL A 143 -2.29 -0.46 2.77
N GLY A 144 -3.50 -0.34 3.32
CA GLY A 144 -3.83 -0.74 4.68
C GLY A 144 -3.67 -2.23 4.91
N GLY A 145 -4.16 -3.07 3.98
CA GLY A 145 -4.00 -4.51 4.04
C GLY A 145 -2.53 -4.95 4.09
N MET A 146 -1.69 -4.32 3.27
CA MET A 146 -0.25 -4.61 3.25
C MET A 146 0.49 -4.10 4.49
N ILE A 147 0.14 -2.91 5.00
CA ILE A 147 0.74 -2.37 6.24
C ILE A 147 0.42 -3.31 7.41
N LEU A 148 -0.85 -3.70 7.57
CA LEU A 148 -1.25 -4.60 8.65
C LEU A 148 -0.56 -5.95 8.52
N ALA A 149 -0.60 -6.57 7.34
CA ALA A 149 0.03 -7.87 7.10
C ALA A 149 1.55 -7.87 7.36
N ARG A 150 2.22 -6.75 7.08
CA ARG A 150 3.65 -6.57 7.36
C ARG A 150 3.94 -6.39 8.85
N THR A 151 3.01 -5.80 9.60
CA THR A 151 3.24 -5.37 11.00
C THR A 151 2.91 -6.46 12.00
N ILE A 152 2.01 -7.39 11.62
CA ILE A 152 1.55 -8.47 12.50
C ILE A 152 2.60 -9.58 12.53
N ASP A 153 2.95 -10.03 13.74
CA ASP A 153 3.90 -11.14 13.95
C ASP A 153 3.28 -12.51 13.62
N ASP A 154 1.96 -12.62 13.64
CA ASP A 154 1.24 -13.84 13.26
C ASP A 154 1.09 -13.92 11.72
N PRO A 155 1.82 -14.83 11.04
CA PRO A 155 1.76 -14.95 9.60
C PRO A 155 0.38 -15.38 9.07
N ALA A 156 -0.37 -16.17 9.84
CA ALA A 156 -1.70 -16.63 9.45
C ALA A 156 -2.68 -15.45 9.43
N LEU A 157 -2.73 -14.68 10.52
CA LEU A 157 -3.55 -13.47 10.60
C LEU A 157 -3.12 -12.42 9.54
N GLY A 158 -1.82 -12.25 9.31
CA GLY A 158 -1.31 -11.36 8.27
C GLY A 158 -1.79 -11.77 6.87
N GLN A 159 -1.81 -13.08 6.59
CA GLN A 159 -2.34 -13.63 5.35
C GLN A 159 -3.86 -13.40 5.22
N GLU A 160 -4.62 -13.65 6.29
CA GLU A 160 -6.07 -13.42 6.32
C GLU A 160 -6.43 -11.97 6.03
N VAL A 161 -5.76 -11.01 6.67
CA VAL A 161 -5.95 -9.56 6.44
C VAL A 161 -5.68 -9.20 4.97
N ARG A 162 -4.58 -9.69 4.40
CA ARG A 162 -4.21 -9.42 3.02
C ARG A 162 -5.21 -10.02 2.03
N GLN A 163 -5.65 -11.26 2.26
CA GLN A 163 -6.64 -11.94 1.43
C GLN A 163 -8.02 -11.27 1.52
N ALA A 164 -8.46 -10.88 2.70
CA ALA A 164 -9.70 -10.15 2.90
C ALA A 164 -9.68 -8.79 2.19
N ALA A 165 -8.57 -8.05 2.29
CA ALA A 165 -8.39 -6.80 1.56
C ALA A 165 -8.45 -7.01 0.04
N LEU A 166 -7.78 -8.04 -0.49
CA LEU A 166 -7.79 -8.38 -1.92
C LEU A 166 -9.20 -8.76 -2.38
N ALA A 167 -9.86 -9.68 -1.69
CA ALA A 167 -11.20 -10.15 -2.06
C ALA A 167 -12.22 -9.00 -2.08
N THR A 168 -12.19 -8.15 -1.04
CA THR A 168 -13.05 -6.96 -0.97
C THR A 168 -12.75 -5.99 -2.12
N ALA A 169 -11.48 -5.70 -2.37
CA ALA A 169 -11.08 -4.78 -3.45
C ALA A 169 -11.48 -5.31 -4.84
N ILE A 170 -11.29 -6.60 -5.13
CA ILE A 170 -11.72 -7.24 -6.37
C ILE A 170 -13.26 -7.15 -6.50
N GLY A 171 -14.00 -7.42 -5.42
CA GLY A 171 -15.48 -7.30 -5.43
C GLY A 171 -15.97 -5.89 -5.75
N MET A 172 -15.21 -4.85 -5.40
CA MET A 172 -15.54 -3.46 -5.72
C MET A 172 -15.37 -3.11 -7.22
N LEU A 173 -14.59 -3.89 -7.97
CA LEU A 173 -14.45 -3.69 -9.43
C LEU A 173 -15.69 -4.14 -10.22
N GLY A 174 -16.60 -4.88 -9.62
CA GLY A 174 -17.79 -5.42 -10.26
C GLY A 174 -17.56 -6.76 -10.99
N PRO A 175 -18.58 -7.29 -11.71
CA PRO A 175 -18.54 -8.67 -12.23
C PRO A 175 -17.48 -8.94 -13.30
N ALA A 176 -16.87 -7.93 -13.90
CA ALA A 176 -15.76 -8.10 -14.84
C ALA A 176 -14.39 -8.36 -14.16
N GLY A 177 -14.28 -8.11 -12.86
CA GLY A 177 -13.02 -8.23 -12.10
C GLY A 177 -12.89 -9.49 -11.23
N GLY A 178 -13.92 -10.32 -11.13
CA GLY A 178 -13.91 -11.47 -10.23
C GLY A 178 -14.66 -12.68 -10.76
N ASP A 179 -14.10 -13.88 -10.58
CA ASP A 179 -14.89 -15.11 -10.59
C ASP A 179 -15.96 -15.04 -9.49
N ALA A 180 -17.19 -15.35 -9.82
CA ALA A 180 -18.36 -15.28 -8.92
C ALA A 180 -18.23 -16.14 -7.63
N THR A 181 -17.21 -16.97 -7.54
CA THR A 181 -16.93 -17.84 -6.39
C THR A 181 -16.35 -17.14 -5.17
N ALA A 182 -15.82 -15.90 -5.33
CA ALA A 182 -15.21 -15.15 -4.22
C ALA A 182 -16.25 -14.49 -3.28
N ALA A 183 -17.45 -14.21 -3.78
CA ALA A 183 -18.49 -13.53 -2.98
C ALA A 183 -19.21 -14.46 -1.97
N GLU A 184 -19.28 -15.77 -2.26
CA GLU A 184 -19.93 -16.73 -1.34
C GLU A 184 -19.05 -17.11 -0.14
N GLY A 185 -17.73 -17.00 -0.25
CA GLY A 185 -16.80 -17.32 0.85
C GLY A 185 -16.76 -16.29 1.99
N LEU A 186 -17.12 -15.03 1.71
CA LEU A 186 -17.01 -13.95 2.71
C LEU A 186 -18.13 -13.98 3.76
N ALA A 187 -19.31 -14.47 3.40
CA ALA A 187 -20.44 -14.58 4.34
C ALA A 187 -20.27 -15.69 5.40
N ALA A 188 -19.39 -16.66 5.14
CA ALA A 188 -19.17 -17.81 6.02
C ALA A 188 -18.06 -17.59 7.08
N CYS A 189 -17.29 -16.51 7.00
CA CYS A 189 -16.11 -16.26 7.84
C CYS A 189 -16.25 -15.12 8.85
N LEU A 190 -17.42 -14.55 9.05
CA LEU A 190 -17.62 -13.57 10.13
C LEU A 190 -17.81 -14.34 11.45
N PRO A 191 -16.94 -14.14 12.45
CA PRO A 191 -17.20 -14.67 13.79
C PRO A 191 -18.51 -14.08 14.32
N GLU A 192 -19.31 -14.90 15.02
CA GLU A 192 -20.51 -14.40 15.70
C GLU A 192 -20.15 -13.19 16.59
N PRO A 193 -20.98 -12.15 16.60
CA PRO A 193 -20.74 -11.00 17.48
C PRO A 193 -20.68 -11.49 18.95
N PRO A 194 -19.79 -10.93 19.77
CA PRO A 194 -19.70 -11.30 21.18
C PRO A 194 -21.04 -11.05 21.87
N PRO A 195 -21.43 -11.92 22.84
CA PRO A 195 -22.68 -11.73 23.57
C PRO A 195 -22.69 -10.35 24.27
N PRO A 196 -23.86 -9.71 24.38
CA PRO A 196 -23.97 -8.42 25.06
C PRO A 196 -23.45 -8.51 26.49
N PRO A 197 -22.80 -7.45 27.01
CA PRO A 197 -22.29 -7.43 28.37
C PRO A 197 -23.44 -7.72 29.34
N LEU A 198 -23.20 -8.65 30.29
CA LEU A 198 -24.13 -8.96 31.36
C LEU A 198 -24.49 -7.66 32.10
N SER A 199 -25.75 -7.27 32.05
CA SER A 199 -26.30 -6.13 32.79
C SER A 199 -25.93 -6.30 34.26
N ALA A 200 -25.09 -5.41 34.79
CA ALA A 200 -24.82 -5.35 36.21
C ALA A 200 -26.13 -5.05 36.93
N ALA A 201 -26.62 -6.04 37.67
CA ALA A 201 -27.79 -5.86 38.52
C ALA A 201 -27.50 -4.76 39.54
N VAL A 202 -28.24 -3.66 39.46
CA VAL A 202 -28.23 -2.59 40.47
C VAL A 202 -28.76 -3.16 41.81
N PRO A 203 -27.99 -3.12 42.90
CA PRO A 203 -28.50 -3.56 44.19
C PRO A 203 -29.62 -2.60 44.67
N PRO A 204 -30.63 -3.11 45.41
CA PRO A 204 -31.72 -2.29 45.91
C PRO A 204 -31.22 -1.26 46.96
N PRO A 205 -31.87 -0.10 47.06
CA PRO A 205 -31.49 0.93 48.03
C PRO A 205 -31.87 0.46 49.45
N HIS A 206 -30.96 0.74 50.43
CA HIS A 206 -31.17 0.54 51.86
C HIS A 206 -32.07 1.64 52.44
#